data_d0bef81936b6eab6c326da1cc347087d
#
_entry.id   d0bef81936b6eab6c326da1cc347087d
#
_cell.length_a   1.000
_cell.length_b   1.000
_cell.length_c   1.000
_cell.angle_alpha   90.00
_cell.angle_beta   90.00
_cell.angle_gamma   90.00
#
_symmetry.space_group_name_H-M   'P 1'
#
loop_
_entity.id
_entity.type
_entity.pdbx_description
1 polymer ?
#
loop_
_entity_poly.entity_id
_entity_poly.type
_entity_poly.pdbx_seq_one_letter_code
_entity_poly.pdbx_strand_id
1 'polypeptide(L)'
;MEGMTQRLEAMLAKGTDNMLLRFSLGKAYAEQDCFREAETHLRAALAFDPAYSVAWKWLGKACLGQGDKAGARAAWESGLQAAQARGDQQVVKELQVFIKRLDKEAAAGG
;
A
#
# COMPACT_ATOMS: atom_id res chain seq x y z
N MET A 1 11.90 21.53 9.39
CA MET A 1 10.54 21.79 8.89
C MET A 1 9.65 20.59 9.19
N GLU A 2 8.49 20.83 9.75
CA GLU A 2 7.59 19.75 10.04
C GLU A 2 6.97 19.21 8.76
N GLY A 3 7.14 17.92 8.53
CA GLY A 3 6.55 17.26 7.39
C GLY A 3 5.11 16.86 7.65
N MET A 4 4.46 16.41 6.57
CA MET A 4 3.09 15.93 6.65
C MET A 4 2.97 14.73 7.61
N THR A 5 3.97 13.83 7.61
CA THR A 5 3.96 12.67 8.51
C THR A 5 3.89 13.07 9.97
N GLN A 6 4.64 14.09 10.39
CA GLN A 6 4.62 14.54 11.77
C GLN A 6 3.24 15.07 12.17
N ARG A 7 2.60 15.82 11.29
CA ARG A 7 1.26 16.34 11.56
C ARG A 7 0.23 15.22 11.65
N LEU A 8 0.31 14.25 10.75
CA LEU A 8 -0.60 13.10 10.75
C LEU A 8 -0.40 12.23 11.99
N GLU A 9 0.88 12.03 12.39
CA GLU A 9 1.20 11.30 13.61
C GLU A 9 0.64 12.00 14.84
N ALA A 10 0.70 13.33 14.87
CA ALA A 10 0.14 14.10 15.98
C ALA A 10 -1.38 13.93 16.08
N MET A 11 -2.06 13.89 14.93
CA MET A 11 -3.50 13.64 14.90
C MET A 11 -3.83 12.24 15.46
N LEU A 12 -3.05 11.25 15.06
CA LEU A 12 -3.23 9.88 15.55
C LEU A 12 -3.00 9.82 17.07
N ALA A 13 -1.96 10.48 17.56
CA ALA A 13 -1.64 10.52 18.98
C ALA A 13 -2.75 11.16 19.80
N LYS A 14 -3.50 12.09 19.21
CA LYS A 14 -4.62 12.77 19.87
C LYS A 14 -5.93 11.96 19.79
N GLY A 15 -5.89 10.78 19.19
CA GLY A 15 -7.04 9.90 19.14
C GLY A 15 -7.81 9.88 17.82
N THR A 16 -7.39 10.67 16.82
CA THR A 16 -7.99 10.61 15.50
C THR A 16 -7.44 9.38 14.78
N ASP A 17 -8.31 8.42 14.50
CA ASP A 17 -7.89 7.21 13.79
C ASP A 17 -9.01 6.80 12.83
N ASN A 18 -8.69 6.78 11.54
CA ASN A 18 -9.64 6.39 10.51
C ASN A 18 -8.86 5.95 9.28
N MET A 19 -9.60 5.41 8.30
CA MET A 19 -8.99 4.88 7.08
C MET A 19 -8.14 5.91 6.35
N LEU A 20 -8.68 7.11 6.18
CA LEU A 20 -7.98 8.15 5.39
C LEU A 20 -6.69 8.59 6.06
N LEU A 21 -6.70 8.77 7.40
CA LEU A 21 -5.51 9.15 8.15
C LEU A 21 -4.44 8.06 8.03
N ARG A 22 -4.82 6.82 8.22
CA ARG A 22 -3.90 5.69 8.12
C ARG A 22 -3.34 5.54 6.72
N PHE A 23 -4.20 5.69 5.69
CA PHE A 23 -3.73 5.64 4.32
C PHE A 23 -2.74 6.76 4.02
N SER A 24 -3.06 7.98 4.45
CA SER A 24 -2.19 9.13 4.22
C SER A 24 -0.82 8.95 4.86
N LEU A 25 -0.80 8.44 6.10
CA LEU A 25 0.45 8.11 6.80
C LEU A 25 1.23 7.04 6.05
N GLY A 26 0.56 5.97 5.67
CA GLY A 26 1.21 4.87 4.96
C GLY A 26 1.83 5.30 3.65
N LYS A 27 1.08 6.07 2.88
CA LYS A 27 1.58 6.59 1.61
C LYS A 27 2.77 7.51 1.81
N ALA A 28 2.69 8.42 2.79
CA ALA A 28 3.76 9.36 3.07
C ALA A 28 5.05 8.65 3.49
N TYR A 29 4.92 7.64 4.36
CA TYR A 29 6.09 6.85 4.76
C TYR A 29 6.67 6.07 3.58
N ALA A 30 5.82 5.49 2.74
CA ALA A 30 6.29 4.76 1.56
C ALA A 30 7.07 5.68 0.61
N GLU A 31 6.61 6.91 0.44
CA GLU A 31 7.30 7.90 -0.40
C GLU A 31 8.66 8.30 0.17
N GLN A 32 8.86 8.13 1.46
CA GLN A 32 10.12 8.39 2.14
C GLN A 32 10.97 7.13 2.30
N ASP A 33 10.59 6.04 1.68
CA ASP A 33 11.24 4.74 1.78
C ASP A 33 11.26 4.16 3.20
N CYS A 34 10.35 4.62 4.05
CA CYS A 34 10.13 4.06 5.39
C CYS A 34 9.09 2.94 5.28
N PHE A 35 9.50 1.81 4.69
CA PHE A 35 8.56 0.78 4.25
C PHE A 35 7.92 0.00 5.38
N ARG A 36 8.61 -0.19 6.50
CA ARG A 36 8.03 -0.89 7.65
C ARG A 36 6.89 -0.08 8.27
N GLU A 37 7.13 1.21 8.47
CA GLU A 37 6.09 2.12 8.99
C GLU A 37 4.93 2.22 8.01
N ALA A 38 5.25 2.30 6.72
CA ALA A 38 4.23 2.34 5.67
C ALA A 38 3.33 1.12 5.74
N GLU A 39 3.92 -0.06 5.86
CA GLU A 39 3.16 -1.31 5.94
C GLU A 39 2.21 -1.30 7.14
N THR A 40 2.70 -0.87 8.30
CA THR A 40 1.88 -0.83 9.52
C THR A 40 0.62 0.02 9.31
N HIS A 41 0.80 1.23 8.79
CA HIS A 41 -0.33 2.14 8.60
C HIS A 41 -1.25 1.71 7.46
N LEU A 42 -0.70 1.15 6.39
CA LEU A 42 -1.53 0.68 5.28
C LEU A 42 -2.38 -0.53 5.67
N ARG A 43 -1.84 -1.43 6.47
CA ARG A 43 -2.64 -2.56 6.98
C ARG A 43 -3.75 -2.06 7.90
N ALA A 44 -3.48 -1.03 8.71
CA ALA A 44 -4.51 -0.42 9.55
C ALA A 44 -5.60 0.23 8.69
N ALA A 45 -5.22 0.91 7.61
CA ALA A 45 -6.18 1.51 6.68
C ALA A 45 -7.09 0.43 6.07
N LEU A 46 -6.50 -0.70 5.68
CA LEU A 46 -7.24 -1.80 5.07
C LEU A 46 -8.13 -2.54 6.08
N ALA A 47 -7.80 -2.46 7.37
CA ALA A 47 -8.69 -2.98 8.41
C ALA A 47 -9.96 -2.15 8.50
N PHE A 48 -9.87 -0.83 8.26
CA PHE A 48 -11.05 0.03 8.19
C PHE A 48 -11.83 -0.18 6.90
N ASP A 49 -11.14 -0.31 5.76
CA ASP A 49 -11.79 -0.46 4.45
C ASP A 49 -10.96 -1.37 3.54
N PRO A 50 -11.23 -2.69 3.56
CA PRO A 50 -10.50 -3.64 2.73
C PRO A 50 -10.77 -3.49 1.23
N ALA A 51 -11.77 -2.70 0.84
CA ALA A 51 -12.09 -2.47 -0.57
C ALA A 51 -11.33 -1.27 -1.16
N TYR A 52 -10.52 -0.58 -0.36
CA TYR A 52 -9.79 0.58 -0.84
C TYR A 52 -8.55 0.13 -1.62
N SER A 53 -8.71 -0.03 -2.92
CA SER A 53 -7.71 -0.64 -3.80
C SER A 53 -6.37 0.09 -3.80
N VAL A 54 -6.39 1.42 -3.68
CA VAL A 54 -5.16 2.23 -3.68
C VAL A 54 -4.27 1.88 -2.47
N ALA A 55 -4.88 1.55 -1.33
CA ALA A 55 -4.12 1.14 -0.16
C ALA A 55 -3.40 -0.20 -0.41
N TRP A 56 -4.04 -1.13 -1.11
CA TRP A 56 -3.38 -2.38 -1.49
C TRP A 56 -2.18 -2.13 -2.41
N LYS A 57 -2.32 -1.16 -3.32
CA LYS A 57 -1.21 -0.80 -4.22
C LYS A 57 0.01 -0.35 -3.42
N TRP A 58 -0.19 0.56 -2.48
CA TRP A 58 0.91 1.07 -1.67
C TRP A 58 1.45 0.03 -0.70
N LEU A 59 0.58 -0.84 -0.19
CA LEU A 59 1.02 -1.93 0.68
C LEU A 59 1.98 -2.86 -0.06
N GLY A 60 1.65 -3.21 -1.30
CA GLY A 60 2.55 -4.03 -2.11
C GLY A 60 3.90 -3.36 -2.33
N LYS A 61 3.91 -2.04 -2.57
CA LYS A 61 5.16 -1.29 -2.70
C LYS A 61 5.97 -1.33 -1.41
N ALA A 62 5.31 -1.21 -0.25
CA ALA A 62 5.98 -1.28 1.04
C ALA A 62 6.57 -2.67 1.30
N CYS A 63 5.85 -3.71 0.94
CA CYS A 63 6.36 -5.08 1.05
C CYS A 63 7.58 -5.28 0.15
N LEU A 64 7.47 -4.83 -1.10
CA LEU A 64 8.57 -4.97 -2.06
C LEU A 64 9.82 -4.23 -1.58
N GLY A 65 9.64 -3.04 -1.02
CA GLY A 65 10.74 -2.25 -0.47
C GLY A 65 11.47 -2.94 0.68
N GLN A 66 10.79 -3.86 1.36
CA GLN A 66 11.38 -4.66 2.42
C GLN A 66 11.95 -6.00 1.91
N GLY A 67 11.92 -6.22 0.60
CA GLY A 67 12.36 -7.47 0.00
C GLY A 67 11.35 -8.60 0.08
N ASP A 68 10.13 -8.31 0.50
CA ASP A 68 9.06 -9.31 0.63
C ASP A 68 8.25 -9.37 -0.67
N LYS A 69 8.77 -10.09 -1.64
CA LYS A 69 8.12 -10.21 -2.96
C LYS A 69 6.81 -10.98 -2.87
N ALA A 70 6.75 -12.00 -2.03
CA ALA A 70 5.51 -12.77 -1.85
C ALA A 70 4.42 -11.90 -1.24
N GLY A 71 4.76 -11.08 -0.24
CA GLY A 71 3.83 -10.14 0.36
C GLY A 71 3.35 -9.09 -0.62
N ALA A 72 4.26 -8.59 -1.45
CA ALA A 72 3.92 -7.61 -2.49
C ALA A 72 2.91 -8.20 -3.47
N ARG A 73 3.17 -9.41 -3.96
CA ARG A 73 2.25 -10.09 -4.87
C ARG A 73 0.87 -10.29 -4.24
N ALA A 74 0.84 -10.79 -3.01
CA ALA A 74 -0.43 -11.02 -2.31
C ALA A 74 -1.23 -9.73 -2.16
N ALA A 75 -0.56 -8.64 -1.79
CA ALA A 75 -1.22 -7.34 -1.63
C ALA A 75 -1.77 -6.84 -2.97
N TRP A 76 -1.00 -6.95 -4.04
CA TRP A 76 -1.43 -6.49 -5.35
C TRP A 76 -2.54 -7.36 -5.93
N GLU A 77 -2.54 -8.66 -5.67
CA GLU A 77 -3.65 -9.53 -6.09
C GLU A 77 -4.94 -9.18 -5.36
N SER A 78 -4.86 -8.93 -4.05
CA SER A 78 -6.03 -8.49 -3.29
C SER A 78 -6.53 -7.13 -3.78
N GLY A 79 -5.60 -6.23 -4.07
CA GLY A 79 -5.94 -4.92 -4.61
C GLY A 79 -6.57 -5.01 -5.99
N LEU A 80 -6.10 -5.93 -6.81
CA LEU A 80 -6.66 -6.15 -8.15
C LEU A 80 -8.13 -6.59 -8.04
N GLN A 81 -8.42 -7.52 -7.14
CA GLN A 81 -9.80 -7.95 -6.92
C GLN A 81 -10.69 -6.80 -6.45
N ALA A 82 -10.17 -5.99 -5.50
CA ALA A 82 -10.92 -4.85 -4.99
C ALA A 82 -11.16 -3.80 -6.09
N ALA A 83 -10.16 -3.53 -6.91
CA ALA A 83 -10.26 -2.56 -7.99
C ALA A 83 -11.24 -3.04 -9.07
N GLN A 84 -11.20 -4.32 -9.41
CA GLN A 84 -12.13 -4.91 -10.39
C GLN A 84 -13.56 -4.84 -9.88
N ALA A 85 -13.78 -5.14 -8.62
CA ALA A 85 -15.12 -5.09 -8.03
C ALA A 85 -15.71 -3.69 -8.05
N ARG A 86 -14.87 -2.66 -7.93
CA ARG A 86 -15.30 -1.27 -7.96
C ARG A 86 -15.32 -0.65 -9.37
N GLY A 87 -14.75 -1.34 -10.34
CA GLY A 87 -14.60 -0.78 -11.69
C GLY A 87 -13.50 0.28 -11.77
N ASP A 88 -12.52 0.24 -10.90
CA ASP A 88 -11.40 1.19 -10.87
C ASP A 88 -10.34 0.75 -11.88
N GLN A 89 -10.57 1.09 -13.14
CA GLN A 89 -9.76 0.60 -14.25
C GLN A 89 -8.31 1.05 -14.19
N GLN A 90 -8.05 2.24 -13.70
CA GLN A 90 -6.68 2.73 -13.61
C GLN A 90 -5.85 1.89 -12.64
N VAL A 91 -6.39 1.62 -11.46
CA VAL A 91 -5.70 0.79 -10.47
C VAL A 91 -5.54 -0.64 -10.98
N VAL A 92 -6.57 -1.17 -11.66
CA VAL A 92 -6.48 -2.50 -12.28
C VAL A 92 -5.25 -2.58 -13.19
N LYS A 93 -5.10 -1.61 -14.09
CA LYS A 93 -3.99 -1.58 -15.03
C LYS A 93 -2.64 -1.47 -14.33
N GLU A 94 -2.56 -0.60 -13.33
CA GLU A 94 -1.32 -0.42 -12.57
C GLU A 94 -0.90 -1.71 -11.87
N LEU A 95 -1.85 -2.37 -11.20
CA LEU A 95 -1.56 -3.59 -10.46
C LEU A 95 -1.20 -4.75 -11.38
N GLN A 96 -1.84 -4.84 -12.52
CA GLN A 96 -1.50 -5.87 -13.51
C GLN A 96 -0.05 -5.70 -13.99
N VAL A 97 0.39 -4.47 -14.20
CA VAL A 97 1.78 -4.19 -14.58
C VAL A 97 2.75 -4.59 -13.47
N PHE A 98 2.44 -4.24 -12.22
CA PHE A 98 3.31 -4.57 -11.09
C PHE A 98 3.44 -6.09 -10.90
N ILE A 99 2.34 -6.81 -10.98
CA ILE A 99 2.35 -8.27 -10.85
C ILE A 99 3.15 -8.90 -11.99
N LYS A 100 2.96 -8.39 -13.21
CA LYS A 100 3.69 -8.89 -14.38
C LYS A 100 5.19 -8.69 -14.23
N ARG A 101 5.62 -7.56 -13.68
CA ARG A 101 7.04 -7.30 -13.42
C ARG A 101 7.62 -8.29 -12.41
N LEU A 102 6.86 -8.60 -11.35
CA LEU A 102 7.30 -9.61 -10.40
C LEU A 102 7.47 -10.97 -11.05
N ASP A 103 6.52 -11.35 -11.90
CA ASP A 103 6.59 -12.62 -12.63
C ASP A 103 7.80 -12.70 -13.53
N LYS A 104 8.10 -11.60 -14.22
CA LYS A 104 9.28 -11.54 -15.08
C LYS A 104 10.57 -11.67 -14.29
N GLU A 105 10.66 -10.98 -13.16
CA GLU A 105 11.85 -11.06 -12.30
C GLU A 105 12.04 -12.46 -11.77
N ALA A 106 10.96 -13.12 -11.33
CA ALA A 106 11.04 -14.49 -10.83
C ALA A 106 11.51 -15.44 -11.92
N ALA A 107 11.00 -15.30 -13.14
CA ALA A 107 11.40 -16.13 -14.27
C ALA A 107 12.87 -15.89 -14.67
N ALA A 108 13.30 -14.63 -14.64
CA ALA A 108 14.67 -14.27 -15.01
C ALA A 108 15.68 -14.66 -13.93
N GLY A 109 15.29 -14.54 -12.67
CA GLY A 109 16.14 -14.87 -11.54
C GLY A 109 16.19 -16.36 -11.21
N GLY A 110 15.31 -17.09 -11.86
CA GLY A 110 15.06 -18.50 -11.73
C GLY A 110 15.96 -19.46 -11.69
#